data_5e1085d407c1e5a98417cf946f552a8c
#
_entry.id   5e1085d407c1e5a98417cf946f552a8c
#
_cell.length_a   1.000
_cell.length_b   1.000
_cell.length_c   1.000
_cell.angle_alpha   90.00
_cell.angle_beta   90.00
_cell.angle_gamma   90.00
#
_symmetry.space_group_name_H-M   'P 1'
#
loop_
_entity.id
_entity.type
_entity.pdbx_description
1 polymer ?
#
loop_
_entity_poly.entity_id
_entity_poly.type
_entity_poly.pdbx_seq_one_letter_code
_entity_poly.pdbx_strand_id
1 'polypeptide(L)'
;MSLGRRSASAKRGLLAGVALMVFCGAAQAQEAARAAPASPDGLAPGQLYMEADQVIRDDKNKITTAKGEVEVRYQGRTLHAQELIYDEAKGLIRARGDTSIINADGSVQYADEIVLDDEMKAGVATGFSARLQQNVKLASASAVHRSDQINELNRAIYTPCDICTTESKTAKSPTWSIKADKVVQD
;
A
#
# COMPACT_ATOMS: atom_id res chain seq x y z
N MET A 1 -69.53 -13.03 -52.13
CA MET A 1 -70.88 -13.40 -51.63
C MET A 1 -70.87 -13.04 -50.16
N SER A 2 -71.56 -12.03 -49.91
CA SER A 2 -72.80 -11.81 -49.16
C SER A 2 -72.54 -11.68 -47.66
N LEU A 3 -72.56 -10.45 -47.19
CA LEU A 3 -73.63 -9.68 -46.55
C LEU A 3 -74.05 -10.20 -45.18
N GLY A 4 -74.04 -9.30 -44.22
CA GLY A 4 -74.79 -9.44 -43.01
C GLY A 4 -74.53 -8.39 -41.96
N ARG A 5 -75.05 -7.21 -42.17
CA ARG A 5 -75.27 -6.07 -41.28
C ARG A 5 -76.27 -6.40 -40.11
N ARG A 6 -76.11 -5.77 -38.93
CA ARG A 6 -77.10 -5.03 -38.14
C ARG A 6 -76.60 -4.88 -36.71
N SER A 7 -76.27 -3.73 -36.19
CA SER A 7 -77.07 -2.58 -35.76
C SER A 7 -78.01 -2.91 -34.56
N ALA A 8 -77.75 -2.31 -33.46
CA ALA A 8 -78.57 -1.50 -32.54
C ALA A 8 -78.02 -1.53 -31.13
N SER A 9 -77.64 -0.46 -30.56
CA SER A 9 -78.34 0.64 -29.90
C SER A 9 -78.47 0.47 -28.37
N ALA A 10 -77.83 1.39 -27.72
CA ALA A 10 -78.17 2.15 -26.52
C ALA A 10 -78.56 1.43 -25.19
N LYS A 11 -77.84 1.78 -24.10
CA LYS A 11 -78.36 2.67 -23.06
C LYS A 11 -77.35 2.93 -21.93
N ARG A 12 -77.17 4.15 -21.71
CA ARG A 12 -76.74 4.89 -20.50
C ARG A 12 -76.68 4.11 -19.18
N GLY A 13 -75.55 4.25 -18.51
CA GLY A 13 -75.39 3.92 -17.08
C GLY A 13 -74.14 4.60 -16.55
N LEU A 14 -74.35 5.75 -15.97
CA LEU A 14 -73.42 6.62 -15.29
C LEU A 14 -73.15 6.03 -13.90
N LEU A 15 -71.93 5.61 -13.61
CA LEU A 15 -71.47 5.47 -12.22
C LEU A 15 -70.00 5.76 -12.14
N ALA A 16 -69.71 6.85 -11.43
CA ALA A 16 -68.37 7.31 -11.06
C ALA A 16 -67.69 6.29 -10.12
N GLY A 17 -66.59 5.74 -10.55
CA GLY A 17 -65.68 4.95 -9.72
C GLY A 17 -64.32 5.63 -9.75
N VAL A 18 -64.03 6.39 -8.71
CA VAL A 18 -62.69 6.97 -8.48
C VAL A 18 -61.76 5.80 -8.10
N ALA A 19 -61.01 5.29 -9.05
CA ALA A 19 -59.90 4.35 -8.78
C ALA A 19 -58.68 5.13 -8.30
N LEU A 20 -58.48 5.16 -6.99
CA LEU A 20 -57.31 5.68 -6.33
C LEU A 20 -56.15 4.71 -6.66
N MET A 21 -55.34 5.01 -7.69
CA MET A 21 -54.06 4.28 -7.92
C MET A 21 -53.07 4.74 -6.89
N VAL A 22 -52.88 3.92 -5.86
CA VAL A 22 -51.74 4.00 -4.96
C VAL A 22 -50.50 3.55 -5.73
N PHE A 23 -49.73 4.52 -6.22
CA PHE A 23 -48.38 4.27 -6.70
C PHE A 23 -47.51 3.96 -5.49
N CYS A 24 -47.31 2.66 -5.22
CA CYS A 24 -46.26 2.18 -4.31
C CYS A 24 -44.93 2.39 -5.03
N GLY A 25 -44.31 3.58 -4.86
CA GLY A 25 -42.96 3.86 -5.26
C GLY A 25 -42.03 2.99 -4.42
N ALA A 26 -41.51 1.88 -5.01
CA ALA A 26 -40.40 1.18 -4.46
C ALA A 26 -39.18 2.12 -4.49
N ALA A 27 -38.89 2.74 -3.35
CA ALA A 27 -37.64 3.41 -3.11
C ALA A 27 -36.56 2.31 -3.13
N GLN A 28 -35.90 2.14 -4.28
CA GLN A 28 -34.64 1.41 -4.33
C GLN A 28 -33.64 2.23 -3.52
N ALA A 29 -33.43 1.81 -2.29
CA ALA A 29 -32.28 2.22 -1.51
C ALA A 29 -31.04 1.75 -2.31
N GLN A 30 -30.44 2.69 -3.06
CA GLN A 30 -29.12 2.55 -3.60
C GLN A 30 -28.20 2.43 -2.38
N GLU A 31 -27.84 1.20 -2.05
CA GLU A 31 -26.81 0.89 -1.08
C GLU A 31 -25.55 1.57 -1.60
N ALA A 32 -25.29 2.79 -1.10
CA ALA A 32 -24.06 3.50 -1.39
C ALA A 32 -22.94 2.54 -0.97
N ALA A 33 -22.25 1.99 -1.95
CA ALA A 33 -21.07 1.19 -1.74
C ALA A 33 -20.17 1.99 -0.79
N ARG A 34 -20.07 1.54 0.44
CA ARG A 34 -19.22 2.14 1.48
C ARG A 34 -17.82 2.09 0.91
N ALA A 35 -17.33 3.22 0.42
CA ALA A 35 -15.96 3.34 -0.02
C ALA A 35 -15.08 2.81 1.12
N ALA A 36 -14.29 1.79 0.84
CA ALA A 36 -13.30 1.31 1.79
C ALA A 36 -12.45 2.50 2.21
N PRO A 37 -12.08 2.63 3.50
CA PRO A 37 -11.25 3.72 3.95
C PRO A 37 -9.99 3.74 3.07
N ALA A 38 -9.71 4.89 2.47
CA ALA A 38 -8.51 5.09 1.68
C ALA A 38 -7.30 4.82 2.58
N SER A 39 -6.31 4.09 2.07
CA SER A 39 -5.03 3.90 2.74
C SER A 39 -4.36 5.26 3.02
N PRO A 40 -3.46 5.38 4.00
CA PRO A 40 -2.74 6.62 4.30
C PRO A 40 -2.01 7.21 3.09
N ASP A 41 -1.66 6.38 2.12
CA ASP A 41 -1.04 6.72 0.82
C ASP A 41 -2.03 7.19 -0.25
N GLY A 42 -3.33 7.24 0.04
CA GLY A 42 -4.38 7.64 -0.89
C GLY A 42 -4.74 6.61 -1.96
N LEU A 43 -4.21 5.39 -1.88
CA LEU A 43 -4.44 4.32 -2.84
C LEU A 43 -5.61 3.42 -2.39
N ALA A 44 -6.35 2.85 -3.34
CA ALA A 44 -7.32 1.81 -3.04
C ALA A 44 -6.62 0.50 -2.62
N PRO A 45 -7.26 -0.35 -1.80
CA PRO A 45 -6.68 -1.62 -1.39
C PRO A 45 -6.19 -2.44 -2.59
N GLY A 46 -4.93 -2.89 -2.53
CA GLY A 46 -4.30 -3.67 -3.60
C GLY A 46 -3.79 -2.87 -4.81
N GLN A 47 -3.96 -1.55 -4.81
CA GLN A 47 -3.32 -0.70 -5.81
C GLN A 47 -1.85 -0.47 -5.45
N LEU A 48 -1.00 -0.48 -6.49
CA LEU A 48 0.40 -0.10 -6.43
C LEU A 48 0.59 1.17 -7.26
N TYR A 49 1.28 2.14 -6.70
CA TYR A 49 1.78 3.31 -7.42
C TYR A 49 3.30 3.20 -7.56
N MET A 50 3.84 3.51 -8.73
CA MET A 50 5.28 3.56 -8.96
C MET A 50 5.62 4.77 -9.83
N GLU A 51 6.63 5.53 -9.41
CA GLU A 51 7.22 6.65 -10.13
C GLU A 51 8.74 6.46 -10.20
N ALA A 52 9.36 6.82 -11.32
CA ALA A 52 10.80 6.76 -11.55
C ALA A 52 11.16 7.59 -12.78
N ASP A 53 12.43 8.02 -12.91
CA ASP A 53 12.90 8.72 -14.12
C ASP A 53 12.85 7.81 -15.34
N GLN A 54 13.12 6.51 -15.16
CA GLN A 54 13.13 5.54 -16.23
C GLN A 54 12.56 4.21 -15.77
N VAL A 55 11.66 3.62 -16.57
CA VAL A 55 11.14 2.26 -16.36
C VAL A 55 11.42 1.44 -17.62
N ILE A 56 12.08 0.31 -17.45
CA ILE A 56 12.42 -0.65 -18.49
C ILE A 56 11.75 -1.98 -18.16
N ARG A 57 10.97 -2.51 -19.11
CA ARG A 57 10.34 -3.83 -18.97
C ARG A 57 10.95 -4.82 -19.94
N ASP A 58 11.37 -5.97 -19.45
CA ASP A 58 11.78 -7.14 -20.22
C ASP A 58 10.66 -8.19 -20.12
N ASP A 59 9.80 -8.21 -21.14
CA ASP A 59 8.66 -9.13 -21.18
C ASP A 59 9.07 -10.60 -21.32
N LYS A 60 10.24 -10.86 -21.90
CA LYS A 60 10.75 -12.23 -22.09
C LYS A 60 11.15 -12.86 -20.75
N ASN A 61 11.85 -12.09 -19.92
CA ASN A 61 12.32 -12.54 -18.62
C ASN A 61 11.37 -12.15 -17.48
N LYS A 62 10.31 -11.38 -17.80
CA LYS A 62 9.35 -10.82 -16.82
C LYS A 62 10.04 -10.01 -15.72
N ILE A 63 10.98 -9.17 -16.13
CA ILE A 63 11.72 -8.29 -15.23
C ILE A 63 11.34 -6.84 -15.54
N THR A 64 10.96 -6.09 -14.51
CA THR A 64 10.77 -4.64 -14.59
C THR A 64 11.88 -3.96 -13.79
N THR A 65 12.59 -3.03 -14.41
CA THR A 65 13.63 -2.23 -13.78
C THR A 65 13.23 -0.78 -13.81
N ALA A 66 13.15 -0.15 -12.64
CA ALA A 66 12.96 1.28 -12.47
C ALA A 66 14.28 1.91 -12.00
N LYS A 67 14.63 3.08 -12.52
CA LYS A 67 15.86 3.81 -12.21
C LYS A 67 15.61 5.29 -12.05
N GLY A 68 16.35 5.91 -11.14
CA GLY A 68 16.31 7.33 -10.84
C GLY A 68 15.10 7.69 -9.99
N GLU A 69 15.33 8.20 -8.79
CA GLU A 69 14.32 8.67 -7.82
C GLU A 69 13.07 7.78 -7.74
N VAL A 70 13.28 6.47 -7.64
CA VAL A 70 12.20 5.49 -7.63
C VAL A 70 11.38 5.65 -6.36
N GLU A 71 10.06 5.83 -6.51
CA GLU A 71 9.08 5.81 -5.44
C GLU A 71 8.04 4.73 -5.71
N VAL A 72 7.81 3.85 -4.75
CA VAL A 72 6.75 2.83 -4.80
C VAL A 72 5.87 2.95 -3.57
N ARG A 73 4.56 3.06 -3.78
CA ARG A 73 3.55 3.06 -2.69
C ARG A 73 2.68 1.82 -2.81
N TYR A 74 2.56 1.11 -1.72
CA TYR A 74 1.74 -0.10 -1.62
C TYR A 74 1.29 -0.35 -0.19
N GLN A 75 -0.01 -0.53 0.03
CA GLN A 75 -0.62 -0.85 1.33
C GLN A 75 -0.17 0.08 2.48
N GLY A 76 -0.11 1.40 2.23
CA GLY A 76 0.29 2.39 3.23
C GLY A 76 1.79 2.45 3.52
N ARG A 77 2.61 1.75 2.74
CA ARG A 77 4.08 1.82 2.79
C ARG A 77 4.59 2.57 1.57
N THR A 78 5.63 3.37 1.76
CA THR A 78 6.33 4.05 0.67
C THR A 78 7.79 3.60 0.68
N LEU A 79 8.25 3.06 -0.43
CA LEU A 79 9.63 2.67 -0.67
C LEU A 79 10.27 3.70 -1.61
N HIS A 80 11.45 4.21 -1.25
CA HIS A 80 12.29 5.01 -2.12
C HIS A 80 13.61 4.28 -2.39
N ALA A 81 14.15 4.43 -3.60
CA ALA A 81 15.44 3.87 -4.00
C ALA A 81 16.00 4.58 -5.24
N GLN A 82 17.27 4.37 -5.56
CA GLN A 82 17.86 4.81 -6.84
C GLN A 82 17.58 3.82 -7.97
N GLU A 83 17.45 2.53 -7.63
CA GLU A 83 17.11 1.48 -8.57
C GLU A 83 16.23 0.43 -7.90
N LEU A 84 15.19 0.00 -8.62
CA LEU A 84 14.32 -1.09 -8.23
C LEU A 84 14.21 -2.09 -9.37
N ILE A 85 14.39 -3.38 -9.05
CA ILE A 85 14.23 -4.50 -9.97
C ILE A 85 13.12 -5.39 -9.42
N TYR A 86 12.08 -5.58 -10.20
CA TYR A 86 11.00 -6.52 -9.91
C TYR A 86 11.09 -7.73 -10.83
N ASP A 87 11.31 -8.91 -10.26
CA ASP A 87 11.30 -10.21 -10.92
C ASP A 87 9.94 -10.87 -10.69
N GLU A 88 9.02 -10.72 -11.65
CA GLU A 88 7.66 -11.27 -11.55
C GLU A 88 7.65 -12.80 -11.45
N ALA A 89 8.64 -13.47 -12.07
CA ALA A 89 8.68 -14.93 -12.08
C ALA A 89 9.03 -15.49 -10.69
N LYS A 90 9.76 -14.73 -9.89
CA LYS A 90 10.16 -15.10 -8.53
C LYS A 90 9.33 -14.41 -7.45
N GLY A 91 8.51 -13.40 -7.82
CA GLY A 91 7.82 -12.56 -6.84
C GLY A 91 8.80 -11.83 -5.92
N LEU A 92 9.91 -11.29 -6.48
CA LEU A 92 10.95 -10.63 -5.70
C LEU A 92 11.17 -9.21 -6.18
N ILE A 93 11.22 -8.29 -5.21
CA ILE A 93 11.59 -6.89 -5.39
C ILE A 93 12.97 -6.69 -4.79
N ARG A 94 13.90 -6.17 -5.58
CA ARG A 94 15.21 -5.72 -5.11
C ARG A 94 15.32 -4.20 -5.28
N ALA A 95 15.56 -3.50 -4.18
CA ALA A 95 15.78 -2.06 -4.17
C ALA A 95 17.18 -1.75 -3.65
N ARG A 96 17.87 -0.79 -4.26
CA ARG A 96 19.21 -0.39 -3.87
C ARG A 96 19.49 1.09 -4.13
N GLY A 97 20.46 1.62 -3.42
CA GLY A 97 20.88 3.03 -3.47
C GLY A 97 19.93 3.93 -2.68
N ASP A 98 20.39 4.45 -1.55
CA ASP A 98 19.64 5.33 -0.64
C ASP A 98 18.22 4.81 -0.33
N THR A 99 18.14 3.50 -0.14
CA THR A 99 16.85 2.84 0.03
C THR A 99 16.23 3.20 1.38
N SER A 100 14.96 3.57 1.36
CA SER A 100 14.17 3.78 2.57
C SER A 100 12.75 3.25 2.43
N ILE A 101 12.19 2.77 3.54
CA ILE A 101 10.78 2.39 3.65
C ILE A 101 10.14 3.21 4.76
N ILE A 102 9.09 3.93 4.42
CA ILE A 102 8.21 4.63 5.34
C ILE A 102 6.99 3.74 5.57
N ASN A 103 6.78 3.31 6.80
CA ASN A 103 5.63 2.49 7.18
C ASN A 103 4.41 3.35 7.49
N ALA A 104 3.22 2.74 7.51
CA ALA A 104 1.96 3.42 7.82
C ALA A 104 1.92 4.05 9.24
N ASP A 105 2.73 3.54 10.19
CA ASP A 105 2.88 4.09 11.54
C ASP A 105 3.85 5.28 11.62
N GLY A 106 4.43 5.69 10.48
CA GLY A 106 5.42 6.77 10.37
C GLY A 106 6.85 6.36 10.76
N SER A 107 7.10 5.10 11.07
CA SER A 107 8.47 4.61 11.26
C SER A 107 9.20 4.57 9.92
N VAL A 108 10.50 4.88 9.95
CA VAL A 108 11.34 4.91 8.75
C VAL A 108 12.48 3.94 8.91
N GLN A 109 12.67 3.10 7.89
CA GLN A 109 13.74 2.14 7.77
C GLN A 109 14.63 2.54 6.58
N TYR A 110 15.93 2.44 6.74
CA TYR A 110 16.92 2.70 5.71
C TYR A 110 17.79 1.46 5.51
N ALA A 111 18.27 1.27 4.29
CA ALA A 111 19.21 0.22 3.98
C ALA A 111 20.05 0.56 2.74
N ASP A 112 21.19 -0.11 2.58
CA ASP A 112 21.97 -0.03 1.35
C ASP A 112 21.29 -0.82 0.22
N GLU A 113 20.76 -1.99 0.56
CA GLU A 113 19.99 -2.85 -0.33
C GLU A 113 18.89 -3.58 0.45
N ILE A 114 17.71 -3.69 -0.16
CA ILE A 114 16.58 -4.46 0.36
C ILE A 114 16.12 -5.43 -0.72
N VAL A 115 15.90 -6.68 -0.33
CA VAL A 115 15.23 -7.70 -1.15
C VAL A 115 13.96 -8.10 -0.43
N LEU A 116 12.81 -7.90 -1.05
CA LEU A 116 11.49 -8.16 -0.49
C LEU A 116 10.73 -9.15 -1.37
N ASP A 117 9.73 -9.79 -0.79
CA ASP A 117 8.67 -10.43 -1.56
C ASP A 117 7.77 -9.37 -2.24
N ASP A 118 6.92 -9.79 -3.16
CA ASP A 118 6.01 -8.92 -3.93
C ASP A 118 4.88 -8.30 -3.07
N GLU A 119 4.63 -8.84 -1.88
CA GLU A 119 3.71 -8.27 -0.90
C GLU A 119 4.41 -7.29 0.07
N MET A 120 5.74 -7.13 -0.04
CA MET A 120 6.60 -6.30 0.82
C MET A 120 6.50 -6.69 2.32
N LYS A 121 6.20 -7.96 2.62
CA LYS A 121 6.00 -8.48 3.97
C LYS A 121 7.21 -9.23 4.51
N ALA A 122 7.96 -9.89 3.65
CA ALA A 122 9.16 -10.61 4.04
C ALA A 122 10.35 -10.18 3.20
N GLY A 123 11.56 -10.25 3.78
CA GLY A 123 12.76 -9.87 3.05
C GLY A 123 14.02 -9.80 3.87
N VAL A 124 15.06 -9.32 3.23
CA VAL A 124 16.39 -9.11 3.84
C VAL A 124 16.89 -7.73 3.48
N ALA A 125 17.37 -7.00 4.48
CA ALA A 125 18.03 -5.70 4.29
C ALA A 125 19.50 -5.81 4.73
N THR A 126 20.39 -5.16 3.97
CA THR A 126 21.79 -4.97 4.33
C THR A 126 22.08 -3.50 4.62
N GLY A 127 23.01 -3.22 5.55
CA GLY A 127 23.27 -1.84 5.99
C GLY A 127 22.03 -1.22 6.65
N PHE A 128 21.27 -1.99 7.41
CA PHE A 128 19.98 -1.60 7.95
C PHE A 128 20.09 -0.57 9.06
N SER A 129 19.23 0.46 9.01
CA SER A 129 18.97 1.34 10.14
C SER A 129 17.49 1.76 10.18
N ALA A 130 16.99 2.03 11.37
CA ALA A 130 15.61 2.45 11.56
C ALA A 130 15.52 3.60 12.57
N ARG A 131 14.62 4.53 12.28
CA ARG A 131 14.13 5.52 13.22
C ARG A 131 12.73 5.12 13.64
N LEU A 132 12.60 4.76 14.90
CA LEU A 132 11.34 4.34 15.51
C LEU A 132 10.73 5.51 16.28
N GLN A 133 9.53 5.30 16.81
CA GLN A 133 8.89 6.29 17.68
C GLN A 133 9.76 6.62 18.91
N GLN A 134 9.48 7.76 19.56
CA GLN A 134 10.24 8.24 20.74
C GLN A 134 11.74 8.45 20.47
N ASN A 135 12.11 8.80 19.24
CA ASN A 135 13.50 9.09 18.85
C ASN A 135 14.48 7.92 18.99
N VAL A 136 13.98 6.70 19.06
CA VAL A 136 14.80 5.49 19.09
C VAL A 136 15.47 5.26 17.76
N LYS A 137 16.76 4.96 17.75
CA LYS A 137 17.56 4.62 16.60
C LYS A 137 18.10 3.21 16.76
N LEU A 138 17.93 2.43 15.70
CA LEU A 138 18.39 1.06 15.59
C LEU A 138 19.22 0.93 14.32
N ALA A 139 20.36 0.29 14.40
CA ALA A 139 21.17 -0.03 13.23
C ALA A 139 21.67 -1.47 13.31
N SER A 140 21.84 -2.13 12.19
CA SER A 140 22.43 -3.48 12.11
C SER A 140 23.11 -3.70 10.78
N ALA A 141 24.04 -4.65 10.72
CA ALA A 141 24.66 -5.01 9.45
C ALA A 141 23.68 -5.69 8.50
N SER A 142 22.74 -6.46 9.03
CA SER A 142 21.62 -7.00 8.26
C SER A 142 20.38 -7.17 9.13
N ALA A 143 19.21 -7.07 8.49
CA ALA A 143 17.91 -7.36 9.07
C ALA A 143 17.20 -8.40 8.21
N VAL A 144 16.58 -9.38 8.85
CA VAL A 144 15.74 -10.40 8.19
C VAL A 144 14.31 -10.21 8.70
N HIS A 145 13.41 -9.95 7.77
CA HIS A 145 11.99 -9.77 8.00
C HIS A 145 11.24 -10.97 7.43
N ARG A 146 10.47 -11.68 8.25
CA ARG A 146 9.76 -12.90 7.81
C ARG A 146 8.24 -12.76 7.85
N SER A 147 7.76 -11.71 8.45
CA SER A 147 6.34 -11.38 8.56
C SER A 147 6.20 -9.88 8.79
N ASP A 148 5.14 -9.41 9.39
CA ASP A 148 4.95 -7.97 9.68
C ASP A 148 5.91 -7.41 10.75
N GLN A 149 6.84 -8.21 11.26
CA GLN A 149 7.83 -7.82 12.26
C GLN A 149 9.26 -8.14 11.80
N ILE A 150 10.23 -7.34 12.27
CA ILE A 150 11.65 -7.66 12.08
C ILE A 150 11.98 -8.82 13.01
N ASN A 151 12.33 -9.97 12.44
CA ASN A 151 12.55 -11.19 13.21
C ASN A 151 14.00 -11.39 13.62
N GLU A 152 14.97 -10.87 12.87
CA GLU A 152 16.37 -11.06 13.16
C GLU A 152 17.23 -9.86 12.74
N LEU A 153 18.08 -9.40 13.65
CA LEU A 153 19.09 -8.38 13.39
C LEU A 153 20.49 -8.94 13.73
N ASN A 154 21.43 -8.74 12.84
CA ASN A 154 22.82 -9.16 13.06
C ASN A 154 23.71 -7.93 13.28
N ARG A 155 24.55 -7.97 14.31
CA ARG A 155 25.42 -6.87 14.77
C ARG A 155 24.61 -5.59 14.99
N ALA A 156 23.63 -5.67 15.89
CA ALA A 156 22.71 -4.59 16.15
C ALA A 156 23.27 -3.59 17.16
N ILE A 157 22.90 -2.32 16.96
CA ILE A 157 23.16 -1.22 17.90
C ILE A 157 21.84 -0.49 18.10
N TYR A 158 21.47 -0.27 19.36
CA TYR A 158 20.28 0.46 19.78
C TYR A 158 20.66 1.67 20.62
N THR A 159 20.05 2.83 20.37
CA THR A 159 20.19 4.02 21.21
C THR A 159 18.99 4.97 21.04
N PRO A 160 18.46 5.56 22.13
CA PRO A 160 17.52 6.68 22.07
C PRO A 160 18.24 8.05 22.04
N CYS A 161 19.58 8.07 22.13
CA CYS A 161 20.33 9.32 22.15
C CYS A 161 20.36 9.98 20.77
N ASP A 162 20.49 11.31 20.75
CA ASP A 162 20.76 12.03 19.52
C ASP A 162 22.19 11.74 19.05
N ILE A 163 22.29 11.31 17.80
CA ILE A 163 23.56 10.95 17.13
C ILE A 163 24.08 12.05 16.20
N CYS A 164 23.36 13.19 16.12
CA CYS A 164 23.77 14.37 15.36
C CYS A 164 23.88 15.59 16.25
N THR A 165 24.83 16.46 16.00
CA THR A 165 24.89 17.78 16.61
C THR A 165 23.93 18.73 15.90
N THR A 166 23.22 19.57 16.65
CA THR A 166 22.22 20.51 16.12
C THR A 166 22.87 21.58 15.21
N GLU A 167 24.12 21.95 15.50
CA GLU A 167 24.81 23.07 14.83
C GLU A 167 25.51 22.65 13.52
N SER A 168 26.07 21.46 13.44
CA SER A 168 26.87 21.04 12.28
C SER A 168 26.33 19.86 11.51
N LYS A 169 25.23 19.24 11.95
CA LYS A 169 24.72 17.95 11.43
C LYS A 169 25.78 16.84 11.36
N THR A 170 26.84 16.98 12.15
CA THR A 170 27.94 16.02 12.20
C THR A 170 27.53 14.84 13.07
N ALA A 171 27.90 13.63 12.66
CA ALA A 171 27.66 12.41 13.44
C ALA A 171 28.38 12.50 14.79
N LYS A 172 27.64 12.20 15.86
CA LYS A 172 28.12 12.19 17.25
C LYS A 172 27.94 10.80 17.82
N SER A 173 28.93 10.33 18.57
CA SER A 173 28.76 9.09 19.33
C SER A 173 27.65 9.23 20.36
N PRO A 174 26.72 8.27 20.47
CA PRO A 174 25.67 8.32 21.49
C PRO A 174 26.27 8.26 22.90
N THR A 175 25.63 8.95 23.85
CA THR A 175 26.04 8.92 25.26
C THR A 175 25.99 7.51 25.82
N TRP A 176 25.04 6.70 25.38
CA TRP A 176 24.98 5.28 25.67
C TRP A 176 24.34 4.51 24.51
N SER A 177 24.67 3.24 24.38
CA SER A 177 24.08 2.34 23.38
C SER A 177 24.13 0.90 23.90
N ILE A 178 23.19 0.09 23.40
CA ILE A 178 23.21 -1.36 23.57
C ILE A 178 23.72 -1.95 22.27
N LYS A 179 24.68 -2.87 22.36
CA LYS A 179 25.22 -3.63 21.23
C LYS A 179 24.93 -5.10 21.44
N ALA A 180 24.50 -5.78 20.37
CA ALA A 180 24.26 -7.21 20.35
C ALA A 180 24.76 -7.81 19.05
N ASP A 181 25.38 -8.99 19.10
CA ASP A 181 25.80 -9.70 17.89
C ASP A 181 24.58 -10.21 17.11
N LYS A 182 23.53 -10.60 17.82
CA LYS A 182 22.26 -11.04 17.26
C LYS A 182 21.10 -10.65 18.14
N VAL A 183 20.03 -10.14 17.52
CA VAL A 183 18.72 -9.91 18.14
C VAL A 183 17.71 -10.73 17.38
N VAL A 184 16.88 -11.49 18.09
CA VAL A 184 15.77 -12.25 17.50
C VAL A 184 14.51 -11.83 18.22
N GLN A 185 13.47 -11.59 17.44
CA GLN A 185 12.13 -11.29 17.91
C GLN A 185 11.19 -12.41 17.47
N ASP A 186 10.49 -13.02 18.41
CA ASP A 186 9.49 -14.07 18.19
C ASP A 186 8.08 -13.48 18.20
#